data_887facb5c728bd87f4e90f04df868ebd
#
_entry.id   887facb5c728bd87f4e90f04df868ebd
#
_cell.length_a   1.000
_cell.length_b   1.000
_cell.length_c   1.000
_cell.angle_alpha   90.00
_cell.angle_beta   90.00
_cell.angle_gamma   90.00
#
_symmetry.space_group_name_H-M   'P 1'
#
loop_
_entity.id
_entity.type
_entity.pdbx_description
1 polymer ?
#
loop_
_entity_poly.entity_id
_entity_poly.type
_entity_poly.pdbx_seq_one_letter_code
_entity_poly.pdbx_strand_id
1 'polypeptide(L)'
;MNLKTIGLIGGMSWESTVTYYKIINETVKEKLGGLHSAKCILYSVDFQEIEECQSNGNWEKSGEILGEAANNLEKAGADFIVICTNTMHKVVNQIKEKISIPILHIAEMTAEKILEKELKNIALLGTKYTMEQDFYKSKLIEKGINVIIPDKNDIEIINEVIYDELCLGTINSDSKKKFLEIVDKLRSKGAEGIILGCTEIGLLIKNEDTDVPLFDTAIIHAEQAAIYYIK
;
A
#
# COMPACT_ATOMS: atom_id res chain seq x y z
N MET A 1 -28.21 -1.52 9.00
CA MET A 1 -26.97 -1.77 8.21
C MET A 1 -26.28 -2.97 8.79
N ASN A 2 -25.95 -3.95 7.98
CA ASN A 2 -25.11 -5.08 8.42
C ASN A 2 -23.65 -4.71 8.13
N LEU A 3 -22.97 -4.06 9.11
CA LEU A 3 -21.59 -3.63 8.96
C LEU A 3 -20.67 -4.85 8.97
N LYS A 4 -19.79 -4.95 7.99
CA LYS A 4 -18.79 -6.02 7.85
C LYS A 4 -17.70 -5.92 8.94
N THR A 5 -16.91 -6.97 9.10
CA THR A 5 -15.70 -6.96 9.95
C THR A 5 -14.46 -6.97 9.07
N ILE A 6 -13.55 -6.01 9.27
CA ILE A 6 -12.31 -5.88 8.51
C ILE A 6 -11.23 -6.77 9.12
N GLY A 7 -10.61 -7.65 8.34
CA GLY A 7 -9.38 -8.35 8.73
C GLY A 7 -8.16 -7.58 8.21
N LEU A 8 -7.32 -7.07 9.11
CA LEU A 8 -6.09 -6.35 8.79
C LEU A 8 -4.89 -7.28 8.97
N ILE A 9 -4.11 -7.51 7.92
CA ILE A 9 -2.77 -8.12 8.04
C ILE A 9 -1.77 -6.98 8.07
N GLY A 10 -1.26 -6.69 9.26
CA GLY A 10 -0.35 -5.58 9.55
C GLY A 10 1.01 -6.02 10.07
N GLY A 11 1.80 -5.07 10.56
CA GLY A 11 3.13 -5.30 11.10
C GLY A 11 4.27 -5.16 10.08
N MET A 12 3.98 -4.75 8.83
CA MET A 12 4.95 -4.69 7.73
C MET A 12 5.05 -3.28 7.07
N SER A 13 5.29 -2.14 7.68
CA SER A 13 5.66 -1.93 9.08
C SER A 13 4.45 -1.82 10.03
N TRP A 14 4.74 -1.77 11.36
CA TRP A 14 3.70 -1.52 12.35
C TRP A 14 3.26 -0.05 12.32
N GLU A 15 4.16 0.88 11.98
CA GLU A 15 3.88 2.32 11.87
C GLU A 15 2.80 2.58 10.81
N SER A 16 2.94 1.96 9.64
CA SER A 16 1.92 2.07 8.58
C SER A 16 0.61 1.40 8.99
N THR A 17 0.66 0.32 9.76
CA THR A 17 -0.53 -0.36 10.29
C THR A 17 -1.34 0.53 11.21
N VAL A 18 -0.69 1.33 12.07
CA VAL A 18 -1.36 2.36 12.90
C VAL A 18 -2.06 3.39 12.02
N THR A 19 -1.42 3.81 10.92
CA THR A 19 -2.01 4.74 9.95
C THR A 19 -3.28 4.14 9.31
N TYR A 20 -3.27 2.88 8.91
CA TYR A 20 -4.46 2.18 8.41
C TYR A 20 -5.60 2.18 9.44
N TYR A 21 -5.32 1.79 10.68
CA TYR A 21 -6.33 1.77 11.73
C TYR A 21 -6.96 3.16 11.95
N LYS A 22 -6.12 4.20 11.97
CA LYS A 22 -6.56 5.59 12.13
C LYS A 22 -7.47 6.02 10.98
N ILE A 23 -7.01 5.90 9.73
CA ILE A 23 -7.73 6.36 8.54
C ILE A 23 -9.07 5.62 8.40
N ILE A 24 -9.08 4.30 8.59
CA ILE A 24 -10.32 3.51 8.53
C ILE A 24 -11.35 4.05 9.52
N ASN A 25 -10.96 4.31 10.78
CA ASN A 25 -11.88 4.80 11.79
C ASN A 25 -12.30 6.26 11.56
N GLU A 26 -11.40 7.12 11.08
CA GLU A 26 -11.73 8.51 10.71
C GLU A 26 -12.75 8.53 9.56
N THR A 27 -12.54 7.69 8.53
CA THR A 27 -13.46 7.58 7.39
C THR A 27 -14.82 7.03 7.82
N VAL A 28 -14.86 6.00 8.66
CA VAL A 28 -16.12 5.45 9.18
C VAL A 28 -16.87 6.49 10.00
N LYS A 29 -16.16 7.22 10.88
CA LYS A 29 -16.74 8.29 11.68
C LYS A 29 -17.29 9.43 10.80
N GLU A 30 -16.57 9.82 9.75
CA GLU A 30 -17.03 10.85 8.80
C GLU A 30 -18.31 10.40 8.08
N LYS A 31 -18.39 9.14 7.64
CA LYS A 31 -19.53 8.63 6.85
C LYS A 31 -20.77 8.33 7.68
N LEU A 32 -20.61 7.81 8.90
CA LEU A 32 -21.72 7.37 9.74
C LEU A 32 -22.03 8.33 10.89
N GLY A 33 -21.10 9.19 11.26
CA GLY A 33 -21.27 10.16 12.35
C GLY A 33 -21.21 9.53 13.76
N GLY A 34 -21.53 10.34 14.75
CA GLY A 34 -21.68 9.90 16.15
C GLY A 34 -20.43 9.22 16.73
N LEU A 35 -20.63 8.10 17.39
CA LEU A 35 -19.56 7.29 17.99
C LEU A 35 -19.16 6.08 17.14
N HIS A 36 -19.53 6.06 15.86
CA HIS A 36 -19.19 4.95 14.97
C HIS A 36 -17.67 4.80 14.81
N SER A 37 -17.22 3.56 14.88
CA SER A 37 -15.86 3.08 14.55
C SER A 37 -15.96 1.79 13.75
N ALA A 38 -14.91 1.42 13.07
CA ALA A 38 -14.87 0.18 12.31
C ALA A 38 -14.75 -1.05 13.22
N LYS A 39 -15.52 -2.11 12.90
CA LYS A 39 -15.23 -3.44 13.45
C LYS A 39 -14.03 -3.99 12.69
N CYS A 40 -12.90 -4.18 13.35
CA CYS A 40 -11.71 -4.74 12.72
C CYS A 40 -10.98 -5.70 13.65
N ILE A 41 -10.30 -6.66 13.03
CA ILE A 41 -9.40 -7.61 13.68
C ILE A 41 -8.04 -7.39 13.05
N LEU A 42 -7.02 -7.15 13.87
CA LEU A 42 -5.65 -6.97 13.43
C LEU A 42 -4.83 -8.23 13.75
N TYR A 43 -4.23 -8.81 12.72
CA TYR A 43 -3.15 -9.77 12.85
C TYR A 43 -1.85 -9.07 12.46
N SER A 44 -1.02 -8.75 13.46
CA SER A 44 0.28 -8.11 13.25
C SER A 44 1.36 -9.18 13.21
N VAL A 45 2.07 -9.28 12.08
CA VAL A 45 3.23 -10.18 11.93
C VAL A 45 4.51 -9.50 12.42
N ASP A 46 5.58 -10.28 12.63
CA ASP A 46 6.92 -9.74 12.83
C ASP A 46 7.53 -9.39 11.47
N PHE A 47 7.88 -8.11 11.28
CA PHE A 47 8.42 -7.64 10.01
C PHE A 47 9.80 -8.23 9.70
N GLN A 48 10.60 -8.52 10.71
CA GLN A 48 11.93 -9.13 10.52
C GLN A 48 11.81 -10.48 9.78
N GLU A 49 10.85 -11.33 10.17
CA GLU A 49 10.62 -12.61 9.51
C GLU A 49 10.20 -12.47 8.05
N ILE A 50 9.35 -11.49 7.76
CA ILE A 50 8.90 -11.19 6.39
C ILE A 50 10.02 -10.59 5.56
N GLU A 51 10.81 -9.66 6.11
CA GLU A 51 11.94 -9.04 5.43
C GLU A 51 13.01 -10.08 5.09
N GLU A 52 13.38 -10.97 6.00
CA GLU A 52 14.29 -12.08 5.73
C GLU A 52 13.81 -12.99 4.59
N CYS A 53 12.52 -13.23 4.50
CA CYS A 53 11.94 -13.97 3.38
C CYS A 53 12.08 -13.18 2.07
N GLN A 54 11.86 -11.87 2.09
CA GLN A 54 11.98 -11.01 0.91
C GLN A 54 13.42 -10.94 0.41
N SER A 55 14.38 -10.65 1.30
CA SER A 55 15.80 -10.49 0.97
C SER A 55 16.42 -11.78 0.45
N ASN A 56 15.98 -12.95 0.96
CA ASN A 56 16.40 -14.28 0.50
C ASN A 56 15.59 -14.79 -0.71
N GLY A 57 14.61 -14.03 -1.20
CA GLY A 57 13.75 -14.44 -2.31
C GLY A 57 12.78 -15.59 -1.99
N ASN A 58 12.55 -15.87 -0.70
CA ASN A 58 11.68 -16.95 -0.24
C ASN A 58 10.21 -16.52 -0.17
N TRP A 59 9.65 -16.20 -1.34
CA TRP A 59 8.26 -15.72 -1.49
C TRP A 59 7.22 -16.79 -1.12
N GLU A 60 7.56 -18.08 -1.26
CA GLU A 60 6.70 -19.19 -0.86
C GLU A 60 6.45 -19.12 0.65
N LYS A 61 7.50 -18.98 1.45
CA LYS A 61 7.41 -18.87 2.91
C LYS A 61 6.61 -17.63 3.34
N SER A 62 6.85 -16.49 2.68
CA SER A 62 6.03 -15.29 2.92
C SER A 62 4.55 -15.54 2.65
N GLY A 63 4.22 -16.25 1.57
CA GLY A 63 2.85 -16.63 1.22
C GLY A 63 2.21 -17.56 2.25
N GLU A 64 2.98 -18.51 2.83
CA GLU A 64 2.52 -19.38 3.92
C GLU A 64 2.18 -18.58 5.17
N ILE A 65 3.10 -17.70 5.64
CA ILE A 65 2.93 -16.89 6.85
C ILE A 65 1.69 -15.99 6.72
N LEU A 66 1.59 -15.25 5.62
CA LEU A 66 0.47 -14.33 5.42
C LEU A 66 -0.85 -15.05 5.11
N GLY A 67 -0.78 -16.22 4.47
CA GLY A 67 -1.92 -17.09 4.25
C GLY A 67 -2.49 -17.64 5.56
N GLU A 68 -1.62 -18.01 6.51
CA GLU A 68 -2.03 -18.41 7.84
C GLU A 68 -2.65 -17.25 8.63
N ALA A 69 -2.05 -16.06 8.56
CA ALA A 69 -2.61 -14.85 9.16
C ALA A 69 -4.02 -14.55 8.61
N ALA A 70 -4.20 -14.63 7.29
CA ALA A 70 -5.50 -14.43 6.65
C ALA A 70 -6.53 -15.46 7.09
N ASN A 71 -6.17 -16.76 7.14
CA ASN A 71 -7.04 -17.83 7.60
C ASN A 71 -7.46 -17.65 9.07
N ASN A 72 -6.54 -17.19 9.92
CA ASN A 72 -6.86 -16.90 11.32
C ASN A 72 -7.83 -15.71 11.46
N LEU A 73 -7.68 -14.67 10.61
CA LEU A 73 -8.62 -13.55 10.55
C LEU A 73 -10.00 -13.99 10.07
N GLU A 74 -10.09 -14.82 9.03
CA GLU A 74 -11.36 -15.39 8.56
C GLU A 74 -12.03 -16.20 9.65
N LYS A 75 -11.31 -17.10 10.34
CA LYS A 75 -11.84 -17.88 11.47
C LYS A 75 -12.29 -17.01 12.64
N ALA A 76 -11.67 -15.85 12.84
CA ALA A 76 -12.05 -14.89 13.86
C ALA A 76 -13.26 -14.04 13.46
N GLY A 77 -13.81 -14.22 12.24
CA GLY A 77 -15.01 -13.57 11.77
C GLY A 77 -14.78 -12.31 10.91
N ALA A 78 -13.62 -12.17 10.28
CA ALA A 78 -13.42 -11.14 9.26
C ALA A 78 -14.25 -11.47 8.00
N ASP A 79 -14.87 -10.46 7.41
CA ASP A 79 -15.65 -10.58 6.16
C ASP A 79 -14.81 -10.32 4.92
N PHE A 80 -13.67 -9.66 5.06
CA PHE A 80 -12.69 -9.40 4.01
C PHE A 80 -11.33 -9.04 4.58
N ILE A 81 -10.29 -9.17 3.77
CA ILE A 81 -8.89 -8.95 4.16
C ILE A 81 -8.33 -7.67 3.50
N VAL A 82 -7.55 -6.95 4.28
CA VAL A 82 -6.70 -5.82 3.86
C VAL A 82 -5.26 -6.11 4.25
N ILE A 83 -4.37 -6.22 3.27
CA ILE A 83 -2.94 -6.39 3.50
C ILE A 83 -2.32 -4.99 3.58
N CYS A 84 -1.86 -4.59 4.77
CA CYS A 84 -1.44 -3.21 5.08
C CYS A 84 -0.02 -2.88 4.54
N THR A 85 0.33 -3.34 3.34
CA THR A 85 1.60 -3.08 2.65
C THR A 85 1.47 -3.32 1.15
N ASN A 86 2.32 -2.71 0.34
CA ASN A 86 2.31 -2.91 -1.11
C ASN A 86 3.03 -4.19 -1.53
N THR A 87 4.27 -4.41 -1.08
CA THR A 87 5.16 -5.47 -1.55
C THR A 87 4.55 -6.87 -1.40
N MET A 88 3.83 -7.13 -0.31
CA MET A 88 3.29 -8.46 -0.04
C MET A 88 2.06 -8.83 -0.88
N HIS A 89 1.51 -7.88 -1.67
CA HIS A 89 0.55 -8.23 -2.71
C HIS A 89 1.14 -9.13 -3.80
N LYS A 90 2.48 -9.26 -3.86
CA LYS A 90 3.16 -10.24 -4.71
C LYS A 90 2.73 -11.68 -4.42
N VAL A 91 2.41 -12.00 -3.17
CA VAL A 91 1.98 -13.34 -2.75
C VAL A 91 0.47 -13.46 -2.55
N VAL A 92 -0.31 -12.49 -3.05
CA VAL A 92 -1.77 -12.45 -2.87
C VAL A 92 -2.49 -13.70 -3.35
N ASN A 93 -2.01 -14.34 -4.43
CA ASN A 93 -2.63 -15.57 -4.94
C ASN A 93 -2.46 -16.73 -3.96
N GLN A 94 -1.29 -16.88 -3.35
CA GLN A 94 -1.05 -17.90 -2.32
C GLN A 94 -1.91 -17.65 -1.06
N ILE A 95 -2.10 -16.38 -0.68
CA ILE A 95 -2.99 -16.02 0.44
C ILE A 95 -4.44 -16.39 0.10
N LYS A 96 -4.90 -16.10 -1.12
CA LYS A 96 -6.27 -16.43 -1.60
C LYS A 96 -6.55 -17.92 -1.59
N GLU A 97 -5.56 -18.79 -1.74
CA GLU A 97 -5.73 -20.24 -1.66
C GLU A 97 -6.08 -20.74 -0.24
N LYS A 98 -5.83 -19.93 0.80
CA LYS A 98 -6.05 -20.28 2.20
C LYS A 98 -7.38 -19.77 2.78
N ILE A 99 -8.09 -18.90 2.06
CA ILE A 99 -9.30 -18.21 2.53
C ILE A 99 -10.38 -18.20 1.47
N SER A 100 -11.64 -18.03 1.90
CA SER A 100 -12.81 -17.89 1.01
C SER A 100 -13.28 -16.43 0.90
N ILE A 101 -12.92 -15.58 1.85
CA ILE A 101 -13.32 -14.17 1.88
C ILE A 101 -12.46 -13.32 0.95
N PRO A 102 -12.98 -12.20 0.41
CA PRO A 102 -12.25 -11.37 -0.54
C PRO A 102 -11.06 -10.63 0.10
N ILE A 103 -10.04 -10.39 -0.71
CA ILE A 103 -8.94 -9.48 -0.39
C ILE A 103 -9.14 -8.21 -1.21
N LEU A 104 -9.16 -7.04 -0.57
CA LEU A 104 -9.10 -5.76 -1.28
C LEU A 104 -7.65 -5.53 -1.74
N HIS A 105 -7.46 -5.44 -3.04
CA HIS A 105 -6.11 -5.34 -3.61
C HIS A 105 -5.68 -3.88 -3.73
N ILE A 106 -4.59 -3.49 -3.04
CA ILE A 106 -4.11 -2.11 -2.95
C ILE A 106 -3.91 -1.43 -4.32
N ALA A 107 -3.33 -2.15 -5.30
CA ALA A 107 -3.10 -1.61 -6.64
C ALA A 107 -4.41 -1.40 -7.42
N GLU A 108 -5.42 -2.25 -7.22
CA GLU A 108 -6.73 -2.10 -7.86
C GLU A 108 -7.46 -0.86 -7.30
N MET A 109 -7.46 -0.67 -5.97
CA MET A 109 -8.03 0.51 -5.32
C MET A 109 -7.32 1.80 -5.75
N THR A 110 -5.98 1.75 -5.87
CA THR A 110 -5.19 2.88 -6.37
C THR A 110 -5.54 3.21 -7.82
N ALA A 111 -5.65 2.19 -8.68
CA ALA A 111 -6.02 2.38 -10.08
C ALA A 111 -7.40 3.04 -10.24
N GLU A 112 -8.38 2.64 -9.43
CA GLU A 112 -9.71 3.26 -9.44
C GLU A 112 -9.65 4.75 -9.10
N LYS A 113 -8.85 5.13 -8.10
CA LYS A 113 -8.65 6.54 -7.72
C LYS A 113 -7.93 7.37 -8.79
N ILE A 114 -7.01 6.77 -9.52
CA ILE A 114 -6.33 7.41 -10.65
C ILE A 114 -7.32 7.67 -11.79
N LEU A 115 -8.15 6.66 -12.11
CA LEU A 115 -9.15 6.77 -13.17
C LEU A 115 -10.26 7.77 -12.86
N GLU A 116 -10.63 7.95 -11.58
CA GLU A 116 -11.55 9.03 -11.15
C GLU A 116 -11.03 10.45 -11.53
N LYS A 117 -9.69 10.60 -11.69
CA LYS A 117 -9.05 11.85 -12.13
C LYS A 117 -8.74 11.89 -13.63
N GLU A 118 -9.17 10.87 -14.39
CA GLU A 118 -8.96 10.75 -15.85
C GLU A 118 -7.48 10.75 -16.28
N LEU A 119 -6.56 10.40 -15.36
CA LEU A 119 -5.12 10.34 -15.61
C LEU A 119 -4.72 8.98 -16.21
N LYS A 120 -3.67 8.98 -17.06
CA LYS A 120 -3.23 7.77 -17.76
C LYS A 120 -1.74 7.45 -17.61
N ASN A 121 -0.89 8.46 -17.47
CA ASN A 121 0.56 8.29 -17.38
C ASN A 121 1.00 8.53 -15.94
N ILE A 122 1.24 7.47 -15.20
CA ILE A 122 1.46 7.56 -13.76
C ILE A 122 2.84 7.00 -13.40
N ALA A 123 3.60 7.78 -12.63
CA ALA A 123 4.86 7.27 -12.10
C ALA A 123 4.62 6.44 -10.82
N LEU A 124 5.43 5.41 -10.64
CA LEU A 124 5.38 4.52 -9.47
C LEU A 124 6.69 4.64 -8.69
N LEU A 125 6.60 5.13 -7.46
CA LEU A 125 7.65 5.09 -6.46
C LEU A 125 7.31 4.01 -5.42
N GLY A 126 8.31 3.27 -4.95
CA GLY A 126 8.11 2.22 -3.96
C GLY A 126 9.40 1.45 -3.70
N THR A 127 9.30 0.28 -3.06
CA THR A 127 10.45 -0.61 -2.97
C THR A 127 10.89 -1.07 -4.37
N LYS A 128 12.12 -1.51 -4.51
CA LYS A 128 12.64 -2.09 -5.77
C LYS A 128 11.72 -3.19 -6.30
N TYR A 129 11.18 -4.03 -5.42
CA TYR A 129 10.20 -5.07 -5.79
C TYR A 129 8.94 -4.49 -6.41
N THR A 130 8.40 -3.43 -5.84
CA THR A 130 7.18 -2.77 -6.32
C THR A 130 7.39 -2.07 -7.66
N MET A 131 8.55 -1.40 -7.84
CA MET A 131 8.85 -0.67 -9.08
C MET A 131 9.23 -1.60 -10.24
N GLU A 132 10.07 -2.62 -9.99
CA GLU A 132 10.62 -3.45 -11.07
C GLU A 132 9.73 -4.64 -11.45
N GLN A 133 9.03 -5.26 -10.47
CA GLN A 133 8.26 -6.48 -10.70
C GLN A 133 6.82 -6.20 -11.17
N ASP A 134 6.21 -7.16 -11.82
CA ASP A 134 4.93 -6.95 -12.51
C ASP A 134 3.70 -7.09 -11.62
N PHE A 135 3.80 -7.67 -10.42
CA PHE A 135 2.66 -7.93 -9.55
C PHE A 135 1.81 -6.69 -9.21
N TYR A 136 2.44 -5.51 -9.16
CA TYR A 136 1.77 -4.23 -8.95
C TYR A 136 1.42 -3.55 -10.27
N LYS A 137 2.40 -3.42 -11.18
CA LYS A 137 2.24 -2.72 -12.47
C LYS A 137 1.17 -3.35 -13.34
N SER A 138 1.10 -4.70 -13.39
CA SER A 138 0.10 -5.39 -14.20
C SER A 138 -1.33 -4.96 -13.86
N LYS A 139 -1.64 -4.75 -12.57
CA LYS A 139 -2.95 -4.30 -12.12
C LYS A 139 -3.32 -2.89 -12.61
N LEU A 140 -2.34 -2.02 -12.75
CA LEU A 140 -2.52 -0.69 -13.32
C LEU A 140 -2.70 -0.76 -14.85
N ILE A 141 -1.84 -1.55 -15.50
CA ILE A 141 -1.86 -1.73 -16.97
C ILE A 141 -3.16 -2.38 -17.43
N GLU A 142 -3.67 -3.39 -16.71
CA GLU A 142 -4.98 -4.02 -16.96
C GLU A 142 -6.15 -3.02 -16.94
N LYS A 143 -6.00 -1.93 -16.20
CA LYS A 143 -6.97 -0.81 -16.13
C LYS A 143 -6.67 0.30 -17.15
N GLY A 144 -5.70 0.14 -18.04
CA GLY A 144 -5.34 1.11 -19.09
C GLY A 144 -4.45 2.26 -18.60
N ILE A 145 -3.77 2.11 -17.46
CA ILE A 145 -2.83 3.10 -16.92
C ILE A 145 -1.42 2.76 -17.38
N ASN A 146 -0.72 3.71 -17.99
CA ASN A 146 0.70 3.60 -18.33
C ASN A 146 1.54 3.85 -17.09
N VAL A 147 2.44 2.94 -16.77
CA VAL A 147 3.30 3.04 -15.58
C VAL A 147 4.70 3.47 -15.99
N ILE A 148 5.17 4.59 -15.43
CA ILE A 148 6.52 5.11 -15.57
C ILE A 148 7.28 4.79 -14.27
N ILE A 149 8.48 4.22 -14.36
CA ILE A 149 9.34 4.00 -13.20
C ILE A 149 10.60 4.87 -13.30
N PRO A 150 11.25 5.19 -12.17
CA PRO A 150 12.54 5.88 -12.17
C PRO A 150 13.64 5.09 -12.92
N ASP A 151 14.73 5.74 -13.23
CA ASP A 151 15.93 5.02 -13.70
C ASP A 151 16.59 4.20 -12.58
N LYS A 152 17.53 3.34 -12.94
CA LYS A 152 18.16 2.41 -11.98
C LYS A 152 18.78 3.11 -10.77
N ASN A 153 19.46 4.25 -10.98
CA ASN A 153 20.10 4.97 -9.88
C ASN A 153 19.06 5.55 -8.93
N ASP A 154 18.00 6.14 -9.47
CA ASP A 154 16.91 6.70 -8.68
C ASP A 154 16.13 5.58 -7.95
N ILE A 155 15.97 4.39 -8.55
CA ILE A 155 15.39 3.21 -7.89
C ILE A 155 16.19 2.79 -6.65
N GLU A 156 17.53 2.72 -6.77
CA GLU A 156 18.39 2.36 -5.63
C GLU A 156 18.29 3.42 -4.51
N ILE A 157 18.35 4.72 -4.84
CA ILE A 157 18.19 5.80 -3.86
C ILE A 157 16.83 5.68 -3.12
N ILE A 158 15.75 5.46 -3.85
CA ILE A 158 14.42 5.32 -3.26
C ILE A 158 14.38 4.12 -2.32
N ASN A 159 14.92 2.98 -2.76
CA ASN A 159 14.92 1.74 -2.00
C ASN A 159 15.75 1.85 -0.71
N GLU A 160 16.94 2.44 -0.77
CA GLU A 160 17.80 2.72 0.40
C GLU A 160 17.06 3.61 1.41
N VAL A 161 16.49 4.73 0.97
CA VAL A 161 15.76 5.65 1.85
C VAL A 161 14.55 4.96 2.50
N ILE A 162 13.84 4.08 1.78
CA ILE A 162 12.71 3.34 2.35
C ILE A 162 13.18 2.44 3.50
N TYR A 163 14.23 1.61 3.29
CA TYR A 163 14.65 0.63 4.29
C TYR A 163 15.52 1.21 5.39
N ASP A 164 16.43 2.12 5.06
CA ASP A 164 17.44 2.62 6.00
C ASP A 164 16.96 3.85 6.79
N GLU A 165 15.88 4.52 6.34
CA GLU A 165 15.33 5.70 6.99
C GLU A 165 13.84 5.51 7.35
N LEU A 166 12.96 5.41 6.34
CA LEU A 166 11.52 5.50 6.55
C LEU A 166 10.94 4.33 7.37
N CYS A 167 11.37 3.10 7.09
CA CYS A 167 10.98 1.91 7.86
C CYS A 167 11.52 1.91 9.31
N LEU A 168 12.50 2.76 9.59
CA LEU A 168 13.06 3.00 10.93
C LEU A 168 12.45 4.26 11.59
N GLY A 169 11.42 4.86 10.98
CA GLY A 169 10.77 6.07 11.48
C GLY A 169 11.57 7.37 11.32
N THR A 170 12.65 7.35 10.53
CA THR A 170 13.52 8.52 10.31
C THR A 170 13.03 9.32 9.11
N ILE A 171 12.77 10.62 9.29
CA ILE A 171 12.41 11.56 8.23
C ILE A 171 13.57 12.52 8.00
N ASN A 172 14.22 12.41 6.84
CA ASN A 172 15.40 13.19 6.49
C ASN A 172 15.10 14.23 5.40
N SER A 173 15.44 15.49 5.66
CA SER A 173 15.20 16.60 4.71
C SER A 173 15.99 16.48 3.41
N ASP A 174 17.18 15.88 3.43
CA ASP A 174 18.00 15.70 2.23
C ASP A 174 17.44 14.54 1.38
N SER A 175 16.94 13.49 2.01
CA SER A 175 16.19 12.41 1.33
C SER A 175 14.90 12.93 0.72
N LYS A 176 14.19 13.85 1.42
CA LYS A 176 13.02 14.54 0.86
C LYS A 176 13.36 15.31 -0.42
N LYS A 177 14.47 16.08 -0.43
CA LYS A 177 14.92 16.80 -1.63
C LYS A 177 15.20 15.85 -2.80
N LYS A 178 15.93 14.74 -2.55
CA LYS A 178 16.20 13.73 -3.57
C LYS A 178 14.90 13.15 -4.16
N PHE A 179 13.91 12.86 -3.33
CA PHE A 179 12.61 12.36 -3.79
C PHE A 179 11.89 13.38 -4.68
N LEU A 180 11.90 14.67 -4.32
CA LEU A 180 11.30 15.72 -5.12
C LEU A 180 12.01 15.91 -6.47
N GLU A 181 13.35 15.81 -6.50
CA GLU A 181 14.13 15.83 -7.75
C GLU A 181 13.77 14.63 -8.66
N ILE A 182 13.53 13.44 -8.06
CA ILE A 182 13.08 12.27 -8.82
C ILE A 182 11.65 12.47 -9.34
N VAL A 183 10.76 13.06 -8.55
CA VAL A 183 9.39 13.42 -8.97
C VAL A 183 9.45 14.36 -10.17
N ASP A 184 10.29 15.40 -10.15
CA ASP A 184 10.46 16.35 -11.25
C ASP A 184 11.02 15.67 -12.52
N LYS A 185 11.96 14.75 -12.39
CA LYS A 185 12.44 13.93 -13.51
C LYS A 185 11.32 13.11 -14.14
N LEU A 186 10.48 12.47 -13.32
CA LEU A 186 9.38 11.64 -13.79
C LEU A 186 8.29 12.48 -14.46
N ARG A 187 7.99 13.67 -13.91
CA ARG A 187 7.11 14.66 -14.54
C ARG A 187 7.65 15.06 -15.91
N SER A 188 8.94 15.33 -16.03
CA SER A 188 9.58 15.66 -17.30
C SER A 188 9.52 14.52 -18.32
N LYS A 189 9.37 13.26 -17.87
CA LYS A 189 9.13 12.07 -18.71
C LYS A 189 7.64 11.88 -19.05
N GLY A 190 6.76 12.80 -18.64
CA GLY A 190 5.33 12.78 -18.95
C GLY A 190 4.44 12.16 -17.87
N ALA A 191 4.92 11.99 -16.64
CA ALA A 191 4.07 11.54 -15.54
C ALA A 191 3.06 12.63 -15.17
N GLU A 192 1.77 12.29 -15.14
CA GLU A 192 0.63 13.14 -14.80
C GLU A 192 0.27 13.02 -13.31
N GLY A 193 0.81 12.01 -12.62
CA GLY A 193 0.62 11.76 -11.20
C GLY A 193 1.66 10.77 -10.70
N ILE A 194 1.83 10.70 -9.38
CA ILE A 194 2.83 9.83 -8.73
C ILE A 194 2.15 8.92 -7.74
N ILE A 195 2.32 7.61 -7.88
CA ILE A 195 1.93 6.62 -6.87
C ILE A 195 3.02 6.52 -5.81
N LEU A 196 2.65 6.71 -4.54
CA LEU A 196 3.48 6.42 -3.40
C LEU A 196 3.27 4.95 -3.02
N GLY A 197 3.97 4.06 -3.71
CA GLY A 197 3.84 2.60 -3.62
C GLY A 197 4.63 1.96 -2.48
N CYS A 198 5.00 2.72 -1.49
CA CYS A 198 5.41 2.29 -0.16
C CYS A 198 4.66 3.14 0.85
N THR A 199 4.10 2.51 1.86
CA THR A 199 3.22 3.14 2.85
C THR A 199 3.90 4.25 3.65
N GLU A 200 5.22 4.23 3.73
CA GLU A 200 6.05 5.20 4.45
C GLU A 200 6.42 6.44 3.62
N ILE A 201 6.39 6.37 2.27
CA ILE A 201 6.76 7.52 1.42
C ILE A 201 5.85 8.72 1.70
N GLY A 202 4.57 8.47 1.99
CA GLY A 202 3.63 9.50 2.40
C GLY A 202 3.98 10.24 3.71
N LEU A 203 4.94 9.73 4.50
CA LEU A 203 5.51 10.46 5.64
C LEU A 203 6.57 11.48 5.19
N LEU A 204 7.26 11.22 4.09
CA LEU A 204 8.38 12.04 3.58
C LEU A 204 7.91 13.16 2.66
N ILE A 205 7.06 12.86 1.67
CA ILE A 205 6.55 13.82 0.69
C ILE A 205 5.03 13.91 0.74
N LYS A 206 4.51 15.12 0.56
CA LYS A 206 3.09 15.47 0.65
C LYS A 206 2.63 16.22 -0.60
N ASN A 207 1.32 16.33 -0.81
CA ASN A 207 0.76 17.06 -1.94
C ASN A 207 1.18 18.54 -1.99
N GLU A 208 1.49 19.17 -0.84
CA GLU A 208 2.00 20.54 -0.78
C GLU A 208 3.46 20.70 -1.26
N ASP A 209 4.18 19.61 -1.43
CA ASP A 209 5.59 19.63 -1.84
C ASP A 209 5.78 19.61 -3.36
N THR A 210 4.72 19.34 -4.14
CA THR A 210 4.79 19.20 -5.59
C THR A 210 3.47 19.56 -6.26
N ASP A 211 3.53 20.06 -7.50
CA ASP A 211 2.35 20.36 -8.32
C ASP A 211 1.72 19.10 -8.97
N VAL A 212 2.42 17.96 -8.90
CA VAL A 212 1.92 16.70 -9.47
C VAL A 212 1.09 15.95 -8.41
N PRO A 213 -0.15 15.51 -8.73
CA PRO A 213 -0.96 14.80 -7.76
C PRO A 213 -0.26 13.52 -7.25
N LEU A 214 -0.22 13.38 -5.93
CA LEU A 214 0.30 12.20 -5.25
C LEU A 214 -0.85 11.25 -4.89
N PHE A 215 -0.67 9.97 -5.20
CA PHE A 215 -1.57 8.89 -4.85
C PHE A 215 -0.94 8.05 -3.72
N ASP A 216 -1.23 8.43 -2.48
CA ASP A 216 -0.79 7.68 -1.30
C ASP A 216 -1.59 6.38 -1.20
N THR A 217 -0.92 5.27 -1.47
CA THR A 217 -1.57 3.95 -1.54
C THR A 217 -2.12 3.49 -0.20
N ALA A 218 -1.49 3.86 0.92
CA ALA A 218 -1.96 3.52 2.26
C ALA A 218 -3.26 4.25 2.58
N ILE A 219 -3.32 5.55 2.29
CA ILE A 219 -4.52 6.38 2.50
C ILE A 219 -5.67 5.85 1.63
N ILE A 220 -5.43 5.72 0.33
CA ILE A 220 -6.45 5.24 -0.62
C ILE A 220 -6.98 3.87 -0.20
N HIS A 221 -6.11 2.93 0.12
CA HIS A 221 -6.50 1.57 0.48
C HIS A 221 -7.30 1.52 1.78
N ALA A 222 -6.88 2.28 2.80
CA ALA A 222 -7.59 2.37 4.08
C ALA A 222 -8.98 3.03 3.93
N GLU A 223 -9.10 4.11 3.15
CA GLU A 223 -10.38 4.75 2.84
C GLU A 223 -11.32 3.81 2.09
N GLN A 224 -10.81 3.10 1.07
CA GLN A 224 -11.60 2.13 0.31
C GLN A 224 -12.03 0.93 1.18
N ALA A 225 -11.18 0.47 2.10
CA ALA A 225 -11.55 -0.54 3.09
C ALA A 225 -12.71 -0.07 3.98
N ALA A 226 -12.67 1.18 4.45
CA ALA A 226 -13.76 1.78 5.23
C ALA A 226 -15.06 1.91 4.42
N ILE A 227 -14.97 2.29 3.15
CA ILE A 227 -16.13 2.38 2.25
C ILE A 227 -16.72 0.98 1.99
N TYR A 228 -15.88 -0.04 1.78
CA TYR A 228 -16.33 -1.43 1.60
C TYR A 228 -16.96 -2.03 2.86
N TYR A 229 -16.46 -1.64 4.03
CA TYR A 229 -17.01 -2.00 5.34
C TYR A 229 -18.48 -1.52 5.52
N ILE A 230 -18.80 -0.33 4.99
CA ILE A 230 -20.12 0.30 5.15
C ILE A 230 -21.16 -0.25 4.16
N LYS A 231 -20.71 -0.72 2.99
CA LYS A 231 -21.58 -1.32 1.94
C LYS A 231 -22.06 -2.72 2.33
#